data_8530be2937e954f5c9f7cbaa0e082fbc
#
_entry.id   8530be2937e954f5c9f7cbaa0e082fbc
#
_cell.length_a   1.000
_cell.length_b   1.000
_cell.length_c   1.000
_cell.angle_alpha   90.00
_cell.angle_beta   90.00
_cell.angle_gamma   90.00
#
_symmetry.space_group_name_H-M   'P 1'
#
loop_
_entity.id
_entity.type
_entity.pdbx_description
1 polymer ?
#
loop_
_entity_poly.entity_id
_entity_poly.type
_entity_poly.pdbx_seq_one_letter_code
_entity_poly.pdbx_strand_id
1 'polypeptide(L)'
;MLFRSKLERKSYEITKQYYFIEDWKASIAESKNFISSYPNSPKAEEVFYINLRSNYLLSKNSVEKKKEERLDKTIESYLKFIDLYPQSKYLGEADDIYTTCKKLKEELNSQKNGL
;
A
#
# COMPACT_ATOMS: atom_id res chain seq x y z
N MET A 1 -0.93 -18.74 17.67
CA MET A 1 -2.14 -18.02 17.38
C MET A 1 -1.85 -16.57 17.08
N LEU A 2 -2.49 -16.04 16.12
CA LEU A 2 -2.07 -14.80 15.55
C LEU A 2 -3.08 -13.67 15.67
N PHE A 3 -4.28 -13.98 16.19
CA PHE A 3 -5.32 -12.98 16.34
C PHE A 3 -5.85 -12.96 17.75
N ARG A 4 -6.13 -11.75 18.27
CA ARG A 4 -6.69 -11.58 19.59
C ARG A 4 -8.21 -11.68 19.59
N SER A 5 -8.85 -11.52 18.44
CA SER A 5 -10.30 -11.51 18.35
C SER A 5 -10.77 -11.98 17.00
N LYS A 6 -12.06 -12.34 16.94
CA LYS A 6 -12.70 -12.72 15.68
C LYS A 6 -12.78 -11.54 14.73
N LEU A 7 -12.99 -10.33 15.26
CA LEU A 7 -13.07 -9.13 14.44
C LEU A 7 -11.72 -8.82 13.78
N GLU A 8 -10.64 -9.00 14.51
CA GLU A 8 -9.29 -8.82 13.98
C GLU A 8 -9.06 -9.78 12.82
N ARG A 9 -9.37 -11.05 13.02
CA ARG A 9 -9.23 -12.06 11.96
C ARG A 9 -10.09 -11.72 10.77
N LYS A 10 -11.34 -11.32 11.00
CA LYS A 10 -12.27 -11.01 9.92
C LYS A 10 -11.74 -9.86 9.07
N SER A 11 -11.26 -8.80 9.70
CA SER A 11 -10.72 -7.65 8.98
C SER A 11 -9.51 -8.05 8.15
N TYR A 12 -8.64 -8.87 8.72
CA TYR A 12 -7.46 -9.38 8.00
C TYR A 12 -7.87 -10.20 6.77
N GLU A 13 -8.82 -11.11 6.95
CA GLU A 13 -9.26 -11.98 5.86
C GLU A 13 -9.97 -11.18 4.77
N ILE A 14 -10.76 -10.19 5.14
CA ILE A 14 -11.44 -9.33 4.18
C ILE A 14 -10.42 -8.54 3.37
N THR A 15 -9.38 -8.00 4.04
CA THR A 15 -8.32 -7.29 3.36
C THR A 15 -7.68 -8.17 2.28
N LYS A 16 -7.33 -9.39 2.66
CA LYS A 16 -6.68 -10.31 1.73
C LYS A 16 -7.61 -10.71 0.60
N GLN A 17 -8.89 -10.87 0.89
CA GLN A 17 -9.88 -11.24 -0.12
C GLN A 17 -10.00 -10.15 -1.18
N TYR A 18 -10.12 -8.89 -0.75
CA TYR A 18 -10.15 -7.76 -1.69
C TYR A 18 -8.87 -7.70 -2.51
N TYR A 19 -7.74 -7.93 -1.87
CA TYR A 19 -6.45 -7.91 -2.55
C TYR A 19 -6.39 -8.99 -3.64
N PHE A 20 -6.86 -10.19 -3.33
CA PHE A 20 -6.85 -11.30 -4.28
C PHE A 20 -7.75 -11.04 -5.50
N ILE A 21 -8.89 -10.41 -5.29
CA ILE A 21 -9.78 -10.11 -6.42
C ILE A 21 -9.43 -8.79 -7.09
N GLU A 22 -8.32 -8.19 -6.69
CA GLU A 22 -7.78 -6.98 -7.31
C GLU A 22 -8.70 -5.76 -7.17
N ASP A 23 -9.47 -5.73 -6.08
CA ASP A 23 -10.24 -4.54 -5.74
C ASP A 23 -9.34 -3.65 -4.88
N TRP A 24 -8.51 -2.87 -5.55
CA TRP A 24 -7.47 -2.11 -4.87
C TRP A 24 -8.03 -1.05 -3.92
N LYS A 25 -9.11 -0.40 -4.31
CA LYS A 25 -9.72 0.62 -3.43
C LYS A 25 -10.26 0.00 -2.16
N ALA A 26 -10.94 -1.14 -2.27
CA ALA A 26 -11.48 -1.83 -1.11
C ALA A 26 -10.36 -2.38 -0.23
N SER A 27 -9.30 -2.92 -0.85
CA SER A 27 -8.14 -3.42 -0.13
C SER A 27 -7.47 -2.30 0.67
N ILE A 28 -7.32 -1.13 0.06
CA ILE A 28 -6.74 0.04 0.73
C ILE A 28 -7.60 0.44 1.93
N ALA A 29 -8.92 0.52 1.73
CA ALA A 29 -9.82 0.93 2.80
C ALA A 29 -9.79 -0.04 3.97
N GLU A 30 -9.87 -1.34 3.69
CA GLU A 30 -9.91 -2.33 4.77
C GLU A 30 -8.56 -2.47 5.45
N SER A 31 -7.46 -2.37 4.70
CA SER A 31 -6.13 -2.41 5.32
C SER A 31 -5.93 -1.23 6.26
N LYS A 32 -6.44 -0.05 5.92
CA LYS A 32 -6.40 1.10 6.83
C LYS A 32 -7.19 0.83 8.10
N ASN A 33 -8.39 0.24 7.96
CA ASN A 33 -9.19 -0.12 9.12
C ASN A 33 -8.46 -1.08 10.03
N PHE A 34 -7.83 -2.10 9.45
CA PHE A 34 -7.07 -3.09 10.23
C PHE A 34 -5.93 -2.42 10.99
N ILE A 35 -5.15 -1.62 10.28
CA ILE A 35 -3.99 -0.95 10.89
C ILE A 35 -4.42 -0.02 12.01
N SER A 36 -5.51 0.70 11.80
CA SER A 36 -6.03 1.64 12.78
C SER A 36 -6.55 0.93 14.03
N SER A 37 -7.21 -0.21 13.84
CA SER A 37 -7.84 -0.93 14.95
C SER A 37 -6.88 -1.90 15.64
N TYR A 38 -5.92 -2.46 14.90
CA TYR A 38 -5.06 -3.52 15.43
C TYR A 38 -3.58 -3.26 15.11
N PRO A 39 -3.04 -2.09 15.53
CA PRO A 39 -1.67 -1.71 15.15
C PRO A 39 -0.60 -2.65 15.70
N ASN A 40 -0.92 -3.38 16.78
CA ASN A 40 0.05 -4.29 17.40
C ASN A 40 -0.17 -5.75 17.01
N SER A 41 -1.03 -5.99 16.02
CA SER A 41 -1.29 -7.35 15.56
C SER A 41 -0.04 -7.94 14.93
N PRO A 42 0.20 -9.24 15.12
CA PRO A 42 1.29 -9.93 14.39
C PRO A 42 1.09 -9.88 12.87
N LYS A 43 -0.12 -9.59 12.41
CA LYS A 43 -0.40 -9.48 10.98
C LYS A 43 -0.27 -8.06 10.45
N ALA A 44 0.01 -7.09 11.30
CA ALA A 44 0.05 -5.68 10.90
C ALA A 44 1.12 -5.43 9.82
N GLU A 45 2.28 -6.06 9.93
CA GLU A 45 3.34 -5.88 8.95
C GLU A 45 2.88 -6.30 7.55
N GLU A 46 2.26 -7.47 7.46
CA GLU A 46 1.73 -7.96 6.19
C GLU A 46 0.66 -7.03 5.64
N VAL A 47 -0.24 -6.55 6.51
CA VAL A 47 -1.32 -5.66 6.09
C VAL A 47 -0.79 -4.31 5.61
N PHE A 48 0.24 -3.78 6.28
CA PHE A 48 0.91 -2.56 5.79
C PHE A 48 1.48 -2.78 4.39
N TYR A 49 2.08 -3.94 4.16
CA TYR A 49 2.62 -4.26 2.84
C TYR A 49 1.51 -4.38 1.79
N ILE A 50 0.40 -5.02 2.15
CA ILE A 50 -0.76 -5.11 1.26
C ILE A 50 -1.27 -3.71 0.92
N ASN A 51 -1.32 -2.81 1.91
CA ASN A 51 -1.72 -1.43 1.68
C ASN A 51 -0.79 -0.75 0.67
N LEU A 52 0.51 -0.92 0.85
CA LEU A 52 1.51 -0.35 -0.06
C LEU A 52 1.31 -0.87 -1.49
N ARG A 53 1.21 -2.18 -1.64
CA ARG A 53 1.04 -2.77 -2.98
C ARG A 53 -0.28 -2.34 -3.62
N SER A 54 -1.35 -2.29 -2.83
CA SER A 54 -2.65 -1.89 -3.34
C SER A 54 -2.63 -0.46 -3.85
N ASN A 55 -1.99 0.44 -3.11
CA ASN A 55 -1.81 1.82 -3.56
C ASN A 55 -1.04 1.87 -4.88
N TYR A 56 0.05 1.12 -4.96
CA TYR A 56 0.87 1.07 -6.16
C TYR A 56 0.07 0.56 -7.37
N LEU A 57 -0.63 -0.56 -7.19
CA LEU A 57 -1.39 -1.17 -8.29
C LEU A 57 -2.56 -0.28 -8.71
N LEU A 58 -3.17 0.42 -7.76
CA LEU A 58 -4.19 1.40 -8.09
C LEU A 58 -3.60 2.53 -8.94
N SER A 59 -2.40 3.01 -8.59
CA SER A 59 -1.76 4.09 -9.33
C SER A 59 -1.45 3.67 -10.77
N LYS A 60 -1.02 2.43 -10.96
CA LYS A 60 -0.70 1.93 -12.30
C LYS A 60 -1.93 1.88 -13.20
N ASN A 61 -3.09 1.64 -12.63
CA ASN A 61 -4.32 1.48 -13.39
C ASN A 61 -5.16 2.76 -13.42
N SER A 62 -4.57 3.88 -13.00
CA SER A 62 -5.29 5.15 -12.92
C SER A 62 -5.14 5.96 -14.19
N VAL A 63 -6.16 6.80 -14.46
CA VAL A 63 -6.05 7.79 -15.53
C VAL A 63 -5.06 8.86 -15.10
N GLU A 64 -4.48 9.55 -16.08
CA GLU A 64 -3.45 10.57 -15.86
C GLU A 64 -3.80 11.55 -14.76
N LYS A 65 -5.05 11.99 -14.77
CA LYS A 65 -5.55 12.99 -13.85
C LYS A 65 -5.34 12.62 -12.39
N LYS A 66 -5.44 11.33 -12.07
CA LYS A 66 -5.34 10.86 -10.69
C LYS A 66 -4.02 10.15 -10.40
N LYS A 67 -3.21 9.95 -11.42
CA LYS A 67 -2.02 9.14 -11.27
C LYS A 67 -1.01 9.76 -10.31
N GLU A 68 -0.76 11.04 -10.41
CA GLU A 68 0.20 11.71 -9.54
C GLU A 68 -0.22 11.61 -8.07
N GLU A 69 -1.50 11.88 -7.80
CA GLU A 69 -2.02 11.79 -6.44
C GLU A 69 -1.83 10.38 -5.87
N ARG A 70 -2.09 9.37 -6.69
CA ARG A 70 -1.99 7.98 -6.25
C ARG A 70 -0.55 7.51 -6.10
N LEU A 71 0.35 8.04 -6.91
CA LEU A 71 1.78 7.79 -6.72
C LEU A 71 2.26 8.40 -5.40
N ASP A 72 1.79 9.60 -5.08
CA ASP A 72 2.13 10.24 -3.81
C ASP A 72 1.65 9.42 -2.62
N LYS A 73 0.46 8.87 -2.71
CA LYS A 73 -0.07 8.03 -1.64
C LYS A 73 0.73 6.75 -1.48
N THR A 74 1.20 6.20 -2.60
CA THR A 74 2.05 5.01 -2.56
C THR A 74 3.37 5.33 -1.86
N ILE A 75 3.97 6.45 -2.19
CA ILE A 75 5.24 6.87 -1.55
C ILE A 75 5.02 7.10 -0.06
N GLU A 76 3.92 7.73 0.32
CA GLU A 76 3.58 7.94 1.72
C GLU A 76 3.46 6.62 2.47
N SER A 77 2.76 5.65 1.84
CA SER A 77 2.61 4.32 2.42
C SER A 77 3.96 3.62 2.59
N TYR A 78 4.84 3.76 1.59
CA TYR A 78 6.18 3.19 1.66
C TYR A 78 6.98 3.77 2.83
N LEU A 79 6.95 5.09 2.98
CA LEU A 79 7.72 5.73 4.05
C LEU A 79 7.25 5.28 5.43
N LYS A 80 5.95 5.14 5.61
CA LYS A 80 5.41 4.61 6.86
C LYS A 80 5.84 3.17 7.08
N PHE A 81 5.84 2.38 6.02
CA PHE A 81 6.20 0.96 6.11
C PHE A 81 7.65 0.79 6.56
N ILE A 82 8.59 1.50 5.93
CA ILE A 82 10.00 1.33 6.29
C ILE A 82 10.31 1.91 7.67
N ASP A 83 9.55 2.92 8.09
CA ASP A 83 9.73 3.50 9.41
C ASP A 83 9.34 2.50 10.50
N LEU A 84 8.25 1.78 10.29
CA LEU A 84 7.74 0.82 11.28
C LEU A 84 8.43 -0.54 11.19
N TYR A 85 8.83 -0.94 10.00
CA TYR A 85 9.37 -2.28 9.77
C TYR A 85 10.70 -2.22 9.01
N PRO A 86 11.75 -1.62 9.61
CA PRO A 86 13.02 -1.44 8.90
C PRO A 86 13.76 -2.75 8.60
N GLN A 87 13.31 -3.85 9.20
CA GLN A 87 13.93 -5.17 8.98
C GLN A 87 12.98 -6.14 8.30
N SER A 88 11.96 -5.61 7.63
CA SER A 88 10.91 -6.46 7.06
C SER A 88 11.42 -7.33 5.93
N LYS A 89 10.87 -8.53 5.83
CA LYS A 89 11.15 -9.42 4.70
C LYS A 89 10.61 -8.88 3.38
N TYR A 90 9.73 -7.88 3.45
CA TYR A 90 9.15 -7.26 2.25
C TYR A 90 9.94 -6.05 1.75
N LEU A 91 11.07 -5.70 2.39
CA LEU A 91 11.80 -4.47 2.03
C LEU A 91 12.25 -4.43 0.58
N GLY A 92 12.74 -5.56 0.06
CA GLY A 92 13.19 -5.60 -1.33
C GLY A 92 12.11 -5.18 -2.29
N GLU A 93 10.92 -5.77 -2.13
CA GLU A 93 9.78 -5.44 -2.99
C GLU A 93 9.29 -4.02 -2.74
N ALA A 94 9.28 -3.59 -1.48
CA ALA A 94 8.85 -2.23 -1.14
C ALA A 94 9.78 -1.19 -1.76
N ASP A 95 11.09 -1.43 -1.70
CA ASP A 95 12.07 -0.52 -2.29
C ASP A 95 11.91 -0.44 -3.82
N ASP A 96 11.59 -1.57 -4.45
CA ASP A 96 11.34 -1.59 -5.90
C ASP A 96 10.12 -0.73 -6.25
N ILE A 97 9.06 -0.85 -5.45
CA ILE A 97 7.86 -0.03 -5.65
C ILE A 97 8.20 1.46 -5.53
N TYR A 98 8.96 1.81 -4.50
CA TYR A 98 9.35 3.19 -4.27
C TYR A 98 10.15 3.75 -5.44
N THR A 99 11.16 2.99 -5.89
CA THR A 99 12.00 3.40 -7.02
C THR A 99 11.16 3.63 -8.27
N THR A 100 10.23 2.71 -8.53
CA THR A 100 9.35 2.82 -9.69
C THR A 100 8.46 4.06 -9.59
N CYS A 101 7.90 4.30 -8.41
CA CYS A 101 7.02 5.45 -8.21
C CYS A 101 7.76 6.78 -8.37
N LYS A 102 8.99 6.87 -7.89
CA LYS A 102 9.79 8.07 -8.05
C LYS A 102 10.06 8.33 -9.54
N LYS A 103 10.41 7.29 -10.27
CA LYS A 103 10.67 7.40 -11.69
C LYS A 103 9.43 7.87 -12.44
N LEU A 104 8.28 7.28 -12.12
CA LEU A 104 7.02 7.66 -12.77
C LEU A 104 6.65 9.10 -12.46
N LYS A 105 6.90 9.56 -11.24
CA LYS A 105 6.65 10.95 -10.89
C LYS A 105 7.55 11.91 -11.67
N GLU A 106 8.81 11.54 -11.84
CA GLU A 106 9.74 12.34 -12.63
C GLU A 106 9.28 12.45 -14.08
N GLU A 107 8.78 11.34 -14.64
CA GLU A 107 8.26 11.32 -15.99
C GLU A 107 7.03 12.22 -16.13
N LEU A 108 6.14 12.19 -15.15
CA LEU A 108 4.97 13.06 -15.15
C LEU A 108 5.35 14.54 -15.08
N ASN A 109 6.33 14.86 -14.24
CA ASN A 109 6.81 16.22 -14.11
C ASN A 109 7.46 16.71 -15.41
N SER A 110 8.21 15.86 -16.08
CA SER A 110 8.81 16.18 -17.37
C SER A 110 7.73 16.48 -18.41
N GLN A 111 6.66 15.69 -18.43
CA GLN A 111 5.57 15.92 -19.34
C GLN A 111 4.87 17.27 -19.09
N LYS A 112 4.74 17.65 -17.82
CA LYS A 112 4.12 18.92 -17.45
C LYS A 112 4.98 20.12 -17.83
N ASN A 113 6.29 20.00 -17.65
CA ASN A 113 7.20 21.13 -17.79
C ASN A 113 7.90 21.17 -19.14
N GLY A 114 7.98 20.05 -19.80
CA GLY A 114 8.76 19.94 -20.96
C GLY A 114 8.01 20.11 -22.18
N LEU A 115 6.92 20.01 -22.20
CA LEU A 115 6.35 20.06 -23.33
C LEU A 115 6.91 20.36 -24.40
#